data_48b8b9709befcc652ac2b58366815dbf
#
_entry.id   48b8b9709befcc652ac2b58366815dbf
#
_cell.length_a   1.000
_cell.length_b   1.000
_cell.length_c   1.000
_cell.angle_alpha   90.00
_cell.angle_beta   90.00
_cell.angle_gamma   90.00
#
_symmetry.space_group_name_H-M   'P 1'
#
loop_
_entity.id
_entity.type
_entity.pdbx_description
1 polymer ?
#
loop_
_entity_poly.entity_id
_entity_poly.type
_entity_poly.pdbx_seq_one_letter_code
_entity_poly.pdbx_strand_id
1 'polypeptide(L)'
;MENPADRTPASWESLPSWLLTQTASHAQRLVSDGFSSVQARGYHYRLLATLQEFGPASQATLGRRSGIHLSDMVAAINELADRKLVERAPDPADHRRNIISLTAAGRRQLRRLEERLAECQDQLLAPLSPEERQRLTELLSRLLAHHRRTGDPKSRGADAEA
;
A
#
# COMPACT_ATOMS: atom_id res chain seq x y z
N MET A 1 21.82 16.34 -23.74
CA MET A 1 22.16 17.72 -23.30
C MET A 1 20.85 18.28 -22.74
N GLU A 2 20.73 18.39 -21.41
CA GLU A 2 19.52 18.95 -20.78
C GLU A 2 19.40 20.43 -21.12
N ASN A 3 18.19 20.83 -21.50
CA ASN A 3 17.88 22.22 -21.78
C ASN A 3 18.01 23.04 -20.47
N PRO A 4 18.79 24.15 -20.44
CA PRO A 4 18.89 25.00 -19.23
C PRO A 4 17.56 25.51 -18.70
N ALA A 5 16.50 25.57 -19.55
CA ALA A 5 15.17 26.00 -19.16
C ALA A 5 14.40 24.95 -18.32
N ASP A 6 14.85 23.70 -18.32
CA ASP A 6 14.21 22.59 -17.59
C ASP A 6 14.87 22.33 -16.22
N ARG A 7 15.88 23.12 -15.84
CA ARG A 7 16.57 22.95 -14.56
C ARG A 7 15.73 23.50 -13.41
N THR A 8 15.42 22.63 -12.47
CA THR A 8 14.86 23.03 -11.17
C THR A 8 15.88 23.87 -10.40
N PRO A 9 15.49 24.97 -9.73
CA PRO A 9 16.41 25.74 -8.90
C PRO A 9 17.06 24.86 -7.82
N ALA A 10 18.38 24.89 -7.70
CA ALA A 10 19.17 24.08 -6.75
C ALA A 10 18.71 24.25 -5.28
N SER A 11 18.07 25.37 -4.94
CA SER A 11 17.50 25.62 -3.61
C SER A 11 16.34 24.68 -3.26
N TRP A 12 15.65 24.09 -4.22
CA TRP A 12 14.53 23.17 -3.98
C TRP A 12 14.98 21.72 -3.96
N GLU A 13 15.96 21.38 -4.79
CA GLU A 13 16.40 19.99 -5.01
C GLU A 13 16.96 19.32 -3.76
N SER A 14 17.45 20.10 -2.79
CA SER A 14 17.94 19.62 -1.50
C SER A 14 16.88 19.56 -0.40
N LEU A 15 15.66 20.03 -0.65
CA LEU A 15 14.59 20.01 0.35
C LEU A 15 14.06 18.61 0.56
N PRO A 16 14.02 18.08 1.81
CA PRO A 16 13.47 16.75 2.09
C PRO A 16 12.04 16.54 1.56
N SER A 17 11.17 17.57 1.63
CA SER A 17 9.81 17.48 1.11
C SER A 17 9.77 17.32 -0.40
N TRP A 18 10.63 18.01 -1.15
CA TRP A 18 10.73 17.87 -2.59
C TRP A 18 11.27 16.49 -2.97
N LEU A 19 12.37 16.06 -2.34
CA LEU A 19 12.98 14.74 -2.56
C LEU A 19 12.00 13.62 -2.29
N LEU A 20 11.26 13.68 -1.17
CA LEU A 20 10.22 12.70 -0.83
C LEU A 20 9.12 12.66 -1.91
N THR A 21 8.63 13.80 -2.37
CA THR A 21 7.58 13.88 -3.39
C THR A 21 8.04 13.29 -4.71
N GLN A 22 9.24 13.65 -5.18
CA GLN A 22 9.78 13.14 -6.43
C GLN A 22 10.03 11.63 -6.36
N THR A 23 10.68 11.19 -5.29
CA THR A 23 10.95 9.76 -5.07
C THR A 23 9.67 8.95 -4.94
N ALA A 24 8.67 9.44 -4.23
CA ALA A 24 7.36 8.79 -4.11
C ALA A 24 6.68 8.61 -5.47
N SER A 25 6.76 9.60 -6.37
CA SER A 25 6.22 9.49 -7.72
C SER A 25 6.91 8.39 -8.55
N HIS A 26 8.23 8.23 -8.42
CA HIS A 26 8.97 7.13 -9.05
C HIS A 26 8.61 5.78 -8.44
N ALA A 27 8.54 5.68 -7.11
CA ALA A 27 8.14 4.47 -6.41
C ALA A 27 6.73 3.99 -6.81
N GLN A 28 5.78 4.93 -6.89
CA GLN A 28 4.40 4.61 -7.31
C GLN A 28 4.35 4.06 -8.74
N ARG A 29 5.09 4.64 -9.69
CA ARG A 29 5.15 4.13 -11.06
C ARG A 29 5.75 2.72 -11.10
N LEU A 30 6.91 2.50 -10.48
CA LEU A 30 7.55 1.18 -10.45
C LEU A 30 6.61 0.10 -9.90
N VAL A 31 5.95 0.37 -8.79
CA VAL A 31 5.01 -0.60 -8.17
C VAL A 31 3.77 -0.81 -9.03
N SER A 32 3.22 0.26 -9.62
CA SER A 32 2.06 0.18 -10.50
C SER A 32 2.35 -0.65 -11.75
N ASP A 33 3.49 -0.41 -12.39
CA ASP A 33 3.92 -1.13 -13.59
C ASP A 33 4.23 -2.60 -13.25
N GLY A 34 4.91 -2.84 -12.13
CA GLY A 34 5.20 -4.18 -11.63
C GLY A 34 3.92 -4.99 -11.37
N PHE A 35 2.92 -4.42 -10.73
CA PHE A 35 1.65 -5.08 -10.50
C PHE A 35 0.83 -5.27 -11.77
N SER A 36 0.86 -4.31 -12.68
CA SER A 36 0.18 -4.40 -13.99
C SER A 36 0.71 -5.55 -14.83
N SER A 37 2.00 -5.85 -14.75
CA SER A 37 2.63 -6.99 -15.46
C SER A 37 2.07 -8.36 -15.04
N VAL A 38 1.47 -8.46 -13.86
CA VAL A 38 0.80 -9.65 -13.32
C VAL A 38 -0.72 -9.46 -13.17
N GLN A 39 -1.28 -8.54 -13.95
CA GLN A 39 -2.72 -8.24 -14.01
C GLN A 39 -3.30 -7.88 -12.62
N ALA A 40 -2.60 -7.05 -11.86
CA ALA A 40 -3.04 -6.62 -10.55
C ALA A 40 -2.85 -5.11 -10.35
N ARG A 41 -3.36 -4.61 -9.23
CA ARG A 41 -3.26 -3.24 -8.76
C ARG A 41 -2.86 -3.24 -7.28
N GLY A 42 -2.39 -2.11 -6.76
CA GLY A 42 -1.95 -2.01 -5.37
C GLY A 42 -3.01 -2.40 -4.33
N TYR A 43 -4.30 -2.13 -4.60
CA TYR A 43 -5.37 -2.53 -3.70
C TYR A 43 -5.64 -4.05 -3.71
N HIS A 44 -5.41 -4.76 -4.84
CA HIS A 44 -5.47 -6.22 -4.88
C HIS A 44 -4.44 -6.83 -3.93
N TYR A 45 -3.19 -6.33 -4.00
CA TYR A 45 -2.13 -6.77 -3.09
C TYR A 45 -2.51 -6.57 -1.62
N ARG A 46 -2.93 -5.33 -1.25
CA ARG A 46 -3.30 -5.02 0.13
C ARG A 46 -4.44 -5.91 0.65
N LEU A 47 -5.43 -6.20 -0.19
CA LEU A 47 -6.57 -7.03 0.18
C LEU A 47 -6.16 -8.50 0.38
N LEU A 48 -5.42 -9.07 -0.59
CA LEU A 48 -4.92 -10.46 -0.51
C LEU A 48 -3.95 -10.63 0.68
N ALA A 49 -3.04 -9.68 0.91
CA ALA A 49 -2.12 -9.71 2.05
C ALA A 49 -2.87 -9.61 3.40
N THR A 50 -3.89 -8.76 3.49
CA THR A 50 -4.73 -8.66 4.70
C THR A 50 -5.46 -9.97 4.99
N LEU A 51 -6.00 -10.62 3.96
CA LEU A 51 -6.65 -11.93 4.12
C LEU A 51 -5.65 -13.03 4.49
N GLN A 52 -4.44 -12.99 3.97
CA GLN A 52 -3.39 -13.95 4.31
C GLN A 52 -2.96 -13.82 5.77
N GLU A 53 -2.82 -12.61 6.26
CA GLU A 53 -2.33 -12.33 7.62
C GLU A 53 -3.39 -12.54 8.69
N PHE A 54 -4.62 -12.06 8.46
CA PHE A 54 -5.68 -12.03 9.47
C PHE A 54 -6.79 -13.05 9.25
N GLY A 55 -6.73 -13.82 8.15
CA GLY A 55 -7.76 -14.79 7.80
C GLY A 55 -9.05 -14.17 7.24
N PRO A 56 -10.09 -14.99 7.08
CA PRO A 56 -11.38 -14.57 6.55
C PRO A 56 -12.00 -13.42 7.34
N ALA A 57 -12.59 -12.44 6.64
CA ALA A 57 -13.17 -11.27 7.28
C ALA A 57 -14.29 -10.66 6.45
N SER A 58 -15.16 -9.89 7.12
CA SER A 58 -16.19 -9.11 6.44
C SER A 58 -15.57 -7.95 5.65
N GLN A 59 -16.28 -7.49 4.61
CA GLN A 59 -15.87 -6.35 3.80
C GLN A 59 -15.53 -5.10 4.63
N ALA A 60 -16.35 -4.81 5.66
CA ALA A 60 -16.10 -3.66 6.54
C ALA A 60 -14.80 -3.82 7.35
N THR A 61 -14.51 -5.04 7.83
CA THR A 61 -13.26 -5.32 8.54
C THR A 61 -12.04 -5.22 7.61
N LEU A 62 -12.16 -5.75 6.38
CA LEU A 62 -11.12 -5.63 5.37
C LEU A 62 -10.82 -4.17 5.03
N GLY A 63 -11.86 -3.32 4.88
CA GLY A 63 -11.69 -1.89 4.61
C GLY A 63 -10.87 -1.19 5.70
N ARG A 64 -11.22 -1.43 6.97
CA ARG A 64 -10.47 -0.85 8.09
C ARG A 64 -9.01 -1.32 8.15
N ARG A 65 -8.75 -2.61 7.89
CA ARG A 65 -7.40 -3.19 7.98
C ARG A 65 -6.51 -2.84 6.79
N SER A 66 -7.07 -2.84 5.57
CA SER A 66 -6.31 -2.60 4.35
C SER A 66 -6.13 -1.12 4.00
N GLY A 67 -6.86 -0.21 4.65
CA GLY A 67 -6.87 1.21 4.33
C GLY A 67 -7.42 1.51 2.93
N ILE A 68 -8.28 0.63 2.39
CA ILE A 68 -8.94 0.82 1.10
C ILE A 68 -10.30 1.49 1.35
N HIS A 69 -10.61 2.54 0.60
CA HIS A 69 -11.91 3.20 0.68
C HIS A 69 -13.06 2.23 0.33
N LEU A 70 -14.21 2.43 0.95
CA LEU A 70 -15.35 1.52 0.80
C LEU A 70 -15.81 1.40 -0.67
N SER A 71 -15.79 2.48 -1.43
CA SER A 71 -16.11 2.49 -2.85
C SER A 71 -15.19 1.58 -3.68
N ASP A 72 -13.88 1.63 -3.40
CA ASP A 72 -12.88 0.84 -4.12
C ASP A 72 -12.87 -0.61 -3.63
N MET A 73 -13.27 -0.84 -2.38
CA MET A 73 -13.33 -2.17 -1.77
C MET A 73 -14.31 -3.09 -2.49
N VAL A 74 -15.50 -2.59 -2.83
CA VAL A 74 -16.52 -3.38 -3.55
C VAL A 74 -16.00 -3.81 -4.91
N ALA A 75 -15.43 -2.88 -5.67
CA ALA A 75 -14.84 -3.15 -6.97
C ALA A 75 -13.68 -4.15 -6.86
N ALA A 76 -12.76 -3.94 -5.90
CA ALA A 76 -11.62 -4.83 -5.67
C ALA A 76 -12.04 -6.27 -5.35
N ILE A 77 -13.03 -6.44 -4.45
CA ILE A 77 -13.53 -7.77 -4.08
C ILE A 77 -14.23 -8.43 -5.28
N ASN A 78 -15.00 -7.68 -6.09
CA ASN A 78 -15.63 -8.22 -7.27
C ASN A 78 -14.59 -8.70 -8.28
N GLU A 79 -13.60 -7.87 -8.64
CA GLU A 79 -12.52 -8.22 -9.55
C GLU A 79 -11.76 -9.48 -9.10
N LEU A 80 -11.48 -9.59 -7.79
CA LEU A 80 -10.78 -10.75 -7.24
C LEU A 80 -11.66 -12.02 -7.21
N ALA A 81 -12.97 -11.87 -6.92
CA ALA A 81 -13.91 -12.98 -6.91
C ALA A 81 -14.15 -13.51 -8.33
N ASP A 82 -14.32 -12.65 -9.34
CA ASP A 82 -14.46 -13.03 -10.74
C ASP A 82 -13.25 -13.84 -11.23
N ARG A 83 -12.07 -13.53 -10.73
CA ARG A 83 -10.83 -14.26 -10.99
C ARG A 83 -10.63 -15.47 -10.06
N LYS A 84 -11.59 -15.78 -9.19
CA LYS A 84 -11.54 -16.88 -8.22
C LYS A 84 -10.34 -16.81 -7.26
N LEU A 85 -9.84 -15.61 -7.00
CA LEU A 85 -8.73 -15.36 -6.08
C LEU A 85 -9.22 -15.23 -4.63
N VAL A 86 -10.46 -14.79 -4.47
CA VAL A 86 -11.20 -14.81 -3.20
C VAL A 86 -12.56 -15.45 -3.41
N GLU A 87 -13.18 -15.90 -2.33
CA GLU A 87 -14.54 -16.43 -2.31
C GLU A 87 -15.37 -15.71 -1.26
N ARG A 88 -16.68 -15.69 -1.47
CA ARG A 88 -17.67 -15.12 -0.57
C ARG A 88 -18.55 -16.22 -0.03
N ALA A 89 -18.74 -16.26 1.29
CA ALA A 89 -19.68 -17.13 1.96
C ALA A 89 -20.49 -16.33 2.97
N PRO A 90 -21.76 -16.73 3.22
CA PRO A 90 -22.53 -16.13 4.32
C PRO A 90 -21.78 -16.26 5.65
N ASP A 91 -21.83 -15.22 6.48
CA ASP A 91 -21.28 -15.28 7.83
C ASP A 91 -22.12 -16.25 8.67
N PRO A 92 -21.54 -17.29 9.30
CA PRO A 92 -22.28 -18.20 10.15
C PRO A 92 -22.99 -17.52 11.33
N ALA A 93 -22.46 -16.38 11.80
CA ALA A 93 -23.02 -15.60 12.90
C ALA A 93 -24.09 -14.59 12.45
N ASP A 94 -24.05 -14.15 11.20
CA ASP A 94 -25.02 -13.20 10.63
C ASP A 94 -25.11 -13.40 9.10
N HIS A 95 -26.07 -14.20 8.67
CA HIS A 95 -26.28 -14.52 7.23
C HIS A 95 -26.56 -13.32 6.33
N ARG A 96 -26.78 -12.12 6.89
CA ARG A 96 -26.90 -10.86 6.12
C ARG A 96 -25.55 -10.32 5.68
N ARG A 97 -24.46 -10.86 6.21
CA ARG A 97 -23.09 -10.47 5.90
C ARG A 97 -22.39 -11.56 5.11
N ASN A 98 -21.49 -11.14 4.24
CA ASN A 98 -20.56 -12.06 3.59
C ASN A 98 -19.18 -11.97 4.25
N ILE A 99 -18.58 -13.13 4.43
CA ILE A 99 -17.18 -13.30 4.79
C ILE A 99 -16.40 -13.56 3.50
N ILE A 100 -15.31 -12.84 3.33
CA ILE A 100 -14.39 -12.98 2.23
C ILE A 100 -13.22 -13.84 2.69
N SER A 101 -12.88 -14.86 1.90
CA SER A 101 -11.79 -15.78 2.17
C SER A 101 -10.82 -15.84 1.01
N LEU A 102 -9.55 -16.10 1.32
CA LEU A 102 -8.50 -16.26 0.33
C LEU A 102 -8.50 -17.69 -0.21
N THR A 103 -8.57 -17.85 -1.54
CA THR A 103 -8.49 -19.16 -2.18
C THR A 103 -7.03 -19.64 -2.34
N ALA A 104 -6.83 -20.90 -2.73
CA ALA A 104 -5.51 -21.41 -3.12
C ALA A 104 -4.92 -20.63 -4.32
N ALA A 105 -5.77 -20.23 -5.28
CA ALA A 105 -5.37 -19.39 -6.41
C ALA A 105 -4.98 -17.97 -5.94
N GLY A 106 -5.74 -17.42 -4.98
CA GLY A 106 -5.42 -16.12 -4.37
C GLY A 106 -4.07 -16.13 -3.66
N ARG A 107 -3.74 -17.19 -2.92
CA ARG A 107 -2.41 -17.35 -2.29
C ARG A 107 -1.28 -17.41 -3.32
N ARG A 108 -1.49 -18.09 -4.45
CA ARG A 108 -0.49 -18.10 -5.54
C ARG A 108 -0.31 -16.72 -6.17
N GLN A 109 -1.42 -16.02 -6.39
CA GLN A 109 -1.35 -14.64 -6.92
C GLN A 109 -0.66 -13.70 -5.94
N LEU A 110 -0.91 -13.81 -4.63
CA LEU A 110 -0.23 -13.01 -3.62
C LEU A 110 1.29 -13.21 -3.68
N ARG A 111 1.77 -14.45 -3.75
CA ARG A 111 3.22 -14.72 -3.89
C ARG A 111 3.84 -14.05 -5.13
N ARG A 112 3.14 -14.10 -6.28
CA ARG A 112 3.61 -13.40 -7.49
C ARG A 112 3.69 -11.88 -7.29
N LEU A 113 2.75 -11.32 -6.56
CA LEU A 113 2.74 -9.89 -6.24
C LEU A 113 3.89 -9.52 -5.28
N GLU A 114 4.17 -10.37 -4.30
CA GLU A 114 5.30 -10.22 -3.37
C GLU A 114 6.64 -10.27 -4.11
N GLU A 115 6.81 -11.23 -5.03
CA GLU A 115 8.00 -11.34 -5.89
C GLU A 115 8.19 -10.06 -6.73
N ARG A 116 7.12 -9.57 -7.39
CA ARG A 116 7.17 -8.33 -8.17
C ARG A 116 7.44 -7.11 -7.30
N LEU A 117 6.86 -7.05 -6.12
CA LEU A 117 7.11 -5.97 -5.19
C LEU A 117 8.57 -5.96 -4.72
N ALA A 118 9.16 -7.12 -4.45
CA ALA A 118 10.58 -7.23 -4.10
C ALA A 118 11.48 -6.71 -5.23
N GLU A 119 11.21 -7.09 -6.48
CA GLU A 119 11.94 -6.57 -7.65
C GLU A 119 11.83 -5.04 -7.79
N CYS A 120 10.61 -4.49 -7.56
CA CYS A 120 10.40 -3.03 -7.56
C CYS A 120 11.20 -2.34 -6.44
N GLN A 121 11.26 -2.93 -5.24
CA GLN A 121 12.07 -2.39 -4.14
C GLN A 121 13.56 -2.42 -4.48
N ASP A 122 14.05 -3.50 -5.07
CA ASP A 122 15.46 -3.60 -5.49
C ASP A 122 15.81 -2.56 -6.55
N GLN A 123 14.94 -2.32 -7.52
CA GLN A 123 15.13 -1.29 -8.54
C GLN A 123 15.11 0.12 -7.93
N LEU A 124 14.15 0.41 -7.07
CA LEU A 124 14.00 1.72 -6.42
C LEU A 124 15.22 2.05 -5.55
N LEU A 125 15.72 1.06 -4.84
CA LEU A 125 16.80 1.22 -3.85
C LEU A 125 18.17 0.80 -4.41
N ALA A 126 18.29 0.58 -5.72
CA ALA A 126 19.54 0.13 -6.35
C ALA A 126 20.79 0.97 -6.01
N PRO A 127 20.68 2.32 -5.86
CA PRO A 127 21.85 3.15 -5.52
C PRO A 127 22.34 3.01 -4.08
N LEU A 128 21.57 2.33 -3.20
CA LEU A 128 21.80 2.28 -1.76
C LEU A 128 22.42 0.95 -1.33
N SER A 129 23.38 1.00 -0.40
CA SER A 129 23.86 -0.18 0.31
C SER A 129 22.79 -0.82 1.18
N PRO A 130 22.92 -2.09 1.60
CA PRO A 130 21.97 -2.72 2.52
C PRO A 130 21.72 -1.91 3.81
N GLU A 131 22.77 -1.34 4.39
CA GLU A 131 22.72 -0.52 5.61
C GLU A 131 21.97 0.79 5.36
N GLU A 132 22.20 1.43 4.21
CA GLU A 132 21.51 2.65 3.81
C GLU A 132 20.03 2.40 3.53
N ARG A 133 19.67 1.26 2.91
CA ARG A 133 18.29 0.83 2.70
C ARG A 133 17.54 0.65 4.03
N GLN A 134 18.17 -0.01 4.99
CA GLN A 134 17.62 -0.17 6.34
C GLN A 134 17.43 1.19 7.01
N ARG A 135 18.45 2.04 6.97
CA ARG A 135 18.40 3.37 7.57
C ARG A 135 17.32 4.26 6.97
N LEU A 136 17.16 4.24 5.64
CA LEU A 136 16.09 4.94 4.95
C LEU A 136 14.71 4.47 5.42
N THR A 137 14.52 3.16 5.52
CA THR A 137 13.25 2.57 5.99
C THR A 137 12.92 3.02 7.42
N GLU A 138 13.90 3.03 8.31
CA GLU A 138 13.73 3.51 9.69
C GLU A 138 13.33 4.99 9.73
N LEU A 139 14.01 5.84 8.95
CA LEU A 139 13.73 7.28 8.91
C LEU A 139 12.34 7.58 8.35
N LEU A 140 11.96 6.94 7.25
CA LEU A 140 10.62 7.08 6.65
C LEU A 140 9.53 6.58 7.60
N SER A 141 9.77 5.46 8.30
CA SER A 141 8.83 4.92 9.29
C SER A 141 8.60 5.88 10.45
N ARG A 142 9.66 6.53 10.94
CA ARG A 142 9.56 7.54 12.01
C ARG A 142 8.76 8.76 11.57
N LEU A 143 9.03 9.28 10.36
CA LEU A 143 8.28 10.40 9.79
C LEU A 143 6.80 10.05 9.63
N LEU A 144 6.51 8.90 9.05
CA LEU A 144 5.14 8.44 8.84
C LEU A 144 4.38 8.25 10.16
N ALA A 145 5.02 7.64 11.17
CA ALA A 145 4.43 7.46 12.48
C ALA A 145 4.13 8.79 13.19
N HIS A 146 5.01 9.79 13.05
CA HIS A 146 4.78 11.13 13.58
C HIS A 146 3.54 11.79 12.96
N HIS A 147 3.46 11.81 11.63
CA HIS A 147 2.35 12.47 10.93
C HIS A 147 1.01 11.75 11.09
N ARG A 148 1.00 10.43 11.27
CA ARG A 148 -0.24 9.71 11.61
C ARG A 148 -0.81 10.10 12.96
N ARG A 149 0.04 10.33 13.97
CA ARG A 149 -0.40 10.78 15.30
C ARG A 149 -0.91 12.23 15.28
N THR A 150 -0.22 13.12 14.56
CA THR A 150 -0.59 14.54 14.48
C THR A 150 -1.75 14.82 13.53
N GLY A 151 -2.03 13.91 12.59
CA GLY A 151 -3.15 13.99 11.64
C GLY A 151 -4.48 13.45 12.17
N ASP A 152 -4.50 12.79 13.34
CA ASP A 152 -5.75 12.31 13.96
C ASP A 152 -6.42 13.49 14.71
N PRO A 153 -7.63 13.94 14.29
CA PRO A 153 -8.31 15.05 14.93
C PRO A 153 -8.64 14.81 16.42
N LYS A 154 -8.56 13.56 16.89
CA LYS A 154 -8.78 13.21 18.31
C LYS A 154 -7.58 13.57 19.22
N SER A 155 -6.39 13.80 18.68
CA SER A 155 -5.22 14.17 19.48
C SER A 155 -5.11 15.68 19.78
N ARG A 156 -5.89 16.53 19.09
CA ARG A 156 -5.90 17.99 19.30
C ARG A 156 -6.69 18.47 20.52
N GLY A 157 -7.46 17.58 21.16
CA GLY A 157 -8.31 17.92 22.31
C GLY A 157 -7.67 17.69 23.68
N ALA A 158 -6.54 17.01 23.76
CA ALA A 158 -5.92 16.64 25.04
C ALA A 158 -4.95 17.66 25.61
N ASP A 159 -4.44 18.60 24.78
CA ASP A 159 -3.44 19.58 25.20
C ASP A 159 -4.02 21.00 25.45
N ALA A 160 -5.37 21.14 25.44
CA ALA A 160 -6.02 22.41 25.68
C ALA A 160 -6.65 22.55 27.09
N GLU A 161 -6.48 21.56 27.96
CA GLU A 161 -6.94 21.60 29.37
C GLU A 161 -5.82 21.19 30.33
N ALA A 162 -4.71 21.90 30.28
CA ALA A 162 -3.69 21.83 31.35
C ALA A 162 -3.11 23.22 31.61
#